data_801175a9ecd31b0c6dca969b6d25bc37
#
_entry.id   801175a9ecd31b0c6dca969b6d25bc37
#
_cell.length_a   1.000
_cell.length_b   1.000
_cell.length_c   1.000
_cell.angle_alpha   90.00
_cell.angle_beta   90.00
_cell.angle_gamma   90.00
#
_symmetry.space_group_name_H-M   'P 1'
#
loop_
_entity.id
_entity.type
_entity.pdbx_description
1 polymer ?
#
loop_
_entity_poly.entity_id
_entity_poly.type
_entity_poly.pdbx_seq_one_letter_code
_entity_poly.pdbx_strand_id
1 'polypeptide(L)'
;MDNYSFFVDKWKKITGVDLALYKEAQMKRRLTSLYEKKGYGDFSEFALALEKNEALLQETLDRMTINVSEFYRNYKRWEVLEKTILPLLKPAKTLKVWSAACSTGEEPYTLSMILSRQKGLSDYQIIATDIDDKVLAKAKEGVYQERSLQEVPKEMKELYFTQDGSRFAVKDEIRKNIRFQKHNLLADPYEKDFDIIVCRNVLIYFTEEAKEKIYHKFSGSLKNKGVLFVGSTEQIFNPEKYGFQSTDTFFYQKS
;
A
#
# COMPACT_ATOMS: atom_id res chain seq x y z
N MET A 1 8.63 -18.41 -28.62
CA MET A 1 8.57 -17.58 -27.40
C MET A 1 7.50 -18.15 -26.51
N ASP A 2 7.73 -18.27 -25.23
CA ASP A 2 6.69 -18.64 -24.28
C ASP A 2 5.55 -17.59 -24.40
N ASN A 3 4.31 -18.03 -24.56
CA ASN A 3 3.14 -17.15 -24.69
C ASN A 3 3.02 -16.15 -23.51
N TYR A 4 3.60 -16.47 -22.35
CA TYR A 4 3.64 -15.58 -21.19
C TYR A 4 4.59 -14.40 -21.36
N SER A 5 5.77 -14.59 -21.97
CA SER A 5 6.69 -13.46 -22.23
C SER A 5 6.09 -12.43 -23.18
N PHE A 6 5.37 -12.89 -24.20
CA PHE A 6 4.60 -12.00 -25.07
C PHE A 6 3.54 -11.20 -24.32
N PHE A 7 2.81 -11.86 -23.40
CA PHE A 7 1.83 -11.21 -22.54
C PHE A 7 2.49 -10.12 -21.66
N VAL A 8 3.62 -10.42 -21.01
CA VAL A 8 4.35 -9.47 -20.14
C VAL A 8 4.74 -8.22 -20.92
N ASP A 9 5.28 -8.38 -22.12
CA ASP A 9 5.68 -7.24 -22.98
C ASP A 9 4.48 -6.38 -23.40
N LYS A 10 3.38 -7.04 -23.80
CA LYS A 10 2.14 -6.36 -24.16
C LYS A 10 1.52 -5.63 -22.97
N TRP A 11 1.45 -6.32 -21.83
CA TRP A 11 0.94 -5.76 -20.58
C TRP A 11 1.68 -4.49 -20.18
N LYS A 12 3.02 -4.53 -20.21
CA LYS A 12 3.86 -3.38 -19.91
C LYS A 12 3.57 -2.19 -20.84
N LYS A 13 3.36 -2.44 -22.13
CA LYS A 13 3.03 -1.40 -23.12
C LYS A 13 1.66 -0.75 -22.85
N ILE A 14 0.66 -1.55 -22.46
CA ILE A 14 -0.71 -1.08 -22.23
C ILE A 14 -0.84 -0.37 -20.88
N THR A 15 -0.23 -0.92 -19.82
CA THR A 15 -0.48 -0.49 -18.44
C THR A 15 0.66 0.31 -17.81
N GLY A 16 1.85 0.24 -18.38
CA GLY A 16 3.09 0.74 -17.75
C GLY A 16 3.61 -0.14 -16.60
N VAL A 17 2.93 -1.23 -16.26
CA VAL A 17 3.30 -2.14 -15.18
C VAL A 17 4.23 -3.23 -15.70
N ASP A 18 5.44 -3.30 -15.17
CA ASP A 18 6.43 -4.31 -15.55
C ASP A 18 6.29 -5.59 -14.71
N LEU A 19 5.66 -6.62 -15.29
CA LEU A 19 5.46 -7.90 -14.62
C LEU A 19 6.75 -8.71 -14.41
N ALA A 20 7.83 -8.39 -15.11
CA ALA A 20 9.12 -9.04 -14.86
C ALA A 20 9.69 -8.73 -13.46
N LEU A 21 9.19 -7.67 -12.82
CA LEU A 21 9.55 -7.28 -11.45
C LEU A 21 8.67 -7.94 -10.37
N TYR A 22 7.70 -8.76 -10.79
CA TYR A 22 6.83 -9.54 -9.91
C TYR A 22 7.25 -11.02 -9.88
N LYS A 23 6.91 -11.73 -8.81
CA LYS A 23 7.12 -13.18 -8.71
C LYS A 23 6.30 -13.91 -9.77
N GLU A 24 6.96 -14.38 -10.82
CA GLU A 24 6.32 -14.95 -12.02
C GLU A 24 5.30 -16.03 -11.68
N ALA A 25 5.68 -17.03 -10.88
CA ALA A 25 4.80 -18.15 -10.55
C ALA A 25 3.45 -17.71 -9.94
N GLN A 26 3.45 -16.65 -9.14
CA GLN A 26 2.23 -16.12 -8.52
C GLN A 26 1.38 -15.37 -9.55
N MET A 27 2.00 -14.52 -10.38
CA MET A 27 1.30 -13.75 -11.41
C MET A 27 0.74 -14.69 -12.48
N LYS A 28 1.56 -15.60 -12.99
CA LYS A 28 1.17 -16.58 -14.00
C LYS A 28 -0.05 -17.40 -13.55
N ARG A 29 -0.03 -17.93 -12.32
CA ARG A 29 -1.17 -18.69 -11.77
C ARG A 29 -2.47 -17.87 -11.72
N ARG A 30 -2.41 -16.61 -11.29
CA ARG A 30 -3.60 -15.75 -11.21
C ARG A 30 -4.16 -15.40 -12.57
N LEU A 31 -3.28 -15.01 -13.47
CA LEU A 31 -3.65 -14.62 -14.83
C LEU A 31 -4.16 -15.81 -15.64
N THR A 32 -3.57 -17.02 -15.46
CA THR A 32 -4.08 -18.26 -16.05
C THR A 32 -5.52 -18.52 -15.62
N SER A 33 -5.77 -18.51 -14.31
CA SER A 33 -7.14 -18.70 -13.79
C SER A 33 -8.13 -17.65 -14.31
N LEU A 34 -7.67 -16.43 -14.60
CA LEU A 34 -8.53 -15.37 -15.14
C LEU A 34 -8.84 -15.59 -16.62
N TYR A 35 -7.82 -15.79 -17.47
CA TYR A 35 -8.05 -15.94 -18.91
C TYR A 35 -8.85 -17.19 -19.24
N GLU A 36 -8.60 -18.33 -18.54
CA GLU A 36 -9.38 -19.55 -18.69
C GLU A 36 -10.86 -19.33 -18.32
N LYS A 37 -11.11 -18.65 -17.19
CA LYS A 37 -12.48 -18.29 -16.77
C LYS A 37 -13.20 -17.41 -17.80
N LYS A 38 -12.45 -16.60 -18.55
CA LYS A 38 -12.97 -15.71 -19.61
C LYS A 38 -13.07 -16.40 -20.97
N GLY A 39 -12.65 -17.66 -21.08
CA GLY A 39 -12.74 -18.47 -22.31
C GLY A 39 -11.63 -18.24 -23.32
N TYR A 40 -10.52 -17.60 -22.92
CA TYR A 40 -9.34 -17.45 -23.77
C TYR A 40 -8.48 -18.72 -23.72
N GLY A 41 -7.86 -19.07 -24.85
CA GLY A 41 -7.07 -20.31 -24.97
C GLY A 41 -5.66 -20.19 -24.41
N ASP A 42 -5.05 -19.01 -24.48
CA ASP A 42 -3.69 -18.77 -24.01
C ASP A 42 -3.42 -17.30 -23.68
N PHE A 43 -2.20 -17.01 -23.18
CA PHE A 43 -1.76 -15.67 -22.85
C PHE A 43 -1.66 -14.72 -24.05
N SER A 44 -1.40 -15.23 -25.27
CA SER A 44 -1.30 -14.39 -26.46
C SER A 44 -2.67 -13.88 -26.88
N GLU A 45 -3.67 -14.75 -26.92
CA GLU A 45 -5.05 -14.38 -27.21
C GLU A 45 -5.58 -13.39 -26.16
N PHE A 46 -5.33 -13.68 -24.88
CA PHE A 46 -5.74 -12.81 -23.80
C PHE A 46 -5.10 -11.41 -23.89
N ALA A 47 -3.79 -11.33 -24.19
CA ALA A 47 -3.09 -10.05 -24.36
C ALA A 47 -3.68 -9.19 -25.48
N LEU A 48 -4.05 -9.81 -26.61
CA LEU A 48 -4.68 -9.10 -27.74
C LEU A 48 -6.10 -8.64 -27.41
N ALA A 49 -6.83 -9.40 -26.58
CA ALA A 49 -8.15 -9.01 -26.12
C ALA A 49 -8.10 -7.79 -25.18
N LEU A 50 -7.08 -7.73 -24.31
CA LEU A 50 -6.88 -6.59 -23.38
C LEU A 50 -6.63 -5.26 -24.10
N GLU A 51 -5.95 -5.27 -25.24
CA GLU A 51 -5.75 -4.05 -26.05
C GLU A 51 -7.07 -3.45 -26.58
N LYS A 52 -8.09 -4.27 -26.77
CA LYS A 52 -9.36 -3.87 -27.40
C LYS A 52 -10.50 -3.71 -26.40
N ASN A 53 -10.32 -4.13 -25.17
CA ASN A 53 -11.38 -4.16 -24.16
C ASN A 53 -10.91 -3.57 -22.84
N GLU A 54 -11.22 -2.28 -22.64
CA GLU A 54 -10.84 -1.54 -21.44
C GLU A 54 -11.47 -2.13 -20.16
N ALA A 55 -12.71 -2.62 -20.24
CA ALA A 55 -13.36 -3.25 -19.09
C ALA A 55 -12.65 -4.54 -18.65
N LEU A 56 -12.19 -5.36 -19.63
CA LEU A 56 -11.40 -6.56 -19.37
C LEU A 56 -10.02 -6.20 -18.81
N LEU A 57 -9.38 -5.16 -19.36
CA LEU A 57 -8.10 -4.65 -18.87
C LEU A 57 -8.21 -4.24 -17.41
N GLN A 58 -9.24 -3.48 -17.07
CA GLN A 58 -9.46 -3.02 -15.71
C GLN A 58 -9.78 -4.18 -14.75
N GLU A 59 -10.59 -5.16 -15.17
CA GLU A 59 -10.84 -6.36 -14.37
C GLU A 59 -9.54 -7.16 -14.13
N THR A 60 -8.67 -7.18 -15.14
CA THR A 60 -7.37 -7.87 -15.01
C THR A 60 -6.45 -7.16 -14.03
N LEU A 61 -6.41 -5.82 -14.04
CA LEU A 61 -5.70 -5.01 -13.04
C LEU A 61 -6.23 -5.31 -11.62
N ASP A 62 -7.56 -5.30 -11.43
CA ASP A 62 -8.20 -5.60 -10.15
C ASP A 62 -7.87 -7.03 -9.64
N ARG A 63 -7.66 -7.97 -10.54
CA ARG A 63 -7.30 -9.37 -10.19
C ARG A 63 -5.82 -9.56 -9.91
N MET A 64 -4.97 -8.73 -10.49
CA MET A 64 -3.54 -8.76 -10.20
C MET A 64 -3.24 -8.21 -8.82
N THR A 65 -3.89 -7.12 -8.46
CA THR A 65 -3.81 -6.51 -7.15
C THR A 65 -4.65 -7.34 -6.15
N ILE A 66 -4.05 -7.75 -5.02
CA ILE A 66 -4.82 -8.34 -3.92
C ILE A 66 -5.22 -7.20 -2.99
N ASN A 67 -6.42 -6.71 -3.17
CA ASN A 67 -6.95 -5.57 -2.43
C ASN A 67 -7.62 -5.98 -1.11
N VAL A 68 -6.97 -6.87 -0.33
CA VAL A 68 -7.43 -7.22 1.03
C VAL A 68 -6.81 -6.24 2.00
N SER A 69 -7.63 -5.34 2.52
CA SER A 69 -7.24 -4.34 3.50
C SER A 69 -8.24 -4.33 4.66
N GLU A 70 -7.75 -4.05 5.85
CA GLU A 70 -8.52 -3.96 7.10
C GLU A 70 -7.96 -2.81 7.94
N PHE A 71 -8.84 -2.13 8.67
CA PHE A 71 -8.41 -1.18 9.67
C PHE A 71 -7.62 -1.89 10.77
N TYR A 72 -6.55 -1.28 11.24
CA TYR A 72 -5.67 -1.83 12.30
C TYR A 72 -5.15 -3.24 12.03
N ARG A 73 -5.06 -3.66 10.76
CA ARG A 73 -4.53 -4.98 10.37
C ARG A 73 -3.26 -5.33 11.11
N ASN A 74 -3.28 -6.43 11.89
CA ASN A 74 -2.24 -6.80 12.86
C ASN A 74 -2.09 -5.75 13.98
N TYR A 75 -3.14 -5.51 14.73
CA TYR A 75 -3.31 -4.48 15.76
C TYR A 75 -2.07 -4.23 16.62
N LYS A 76 -1.42 -5.28 17.11
CA LYS A 76 -0.20 -5.17 17.93
C LYS A 76 0.92 -4.34 17.29
N ARG A 77 1.02 -4.30 15.97
CA ARG A 77 2.05 -3.51 15.26
C ARG A 77 1.71 -2.03 15.25
N TRP A 78 0.44 -1.70 15.23
CA TRP A 78 -0.01 -0.31 15.39
C TRP A 78 0.21 0.21 16.80
N GLU A 79 0.06 -0.65 17.83
CA GLU A 79 0.44 -0.29 19.19
C GLU A 79 1.95 0.02 19.31
N VAL A 80 2.81 -0.77 18.65
CA VAL A 80 4.26 -0.48 18.60
C VAL A 80 4.52 0.86 17.91
N LEU A 81 3.86 1.13 16.77
CA LEU A 81 3.96 2.43 16.11
C LEU A 81 3.61 3.56 17.09
N GLU A 82 2.46 3.47 17.77
CA GLU A 82 1.93 4.51 18.64
C GLU A 82 2.78 4.71 19.90
N LYS A 83 3.13 3.60 20.59
CA LYS A 83 3.75 3.66 21.93
C LYS A 83 5.28 3.71 21.89
N THR A 84 5.90 3.20 20.82
CA THR A 84 7.37 3.08 20.75
C THR A 84 7.96 3.96 19.65
N ILE A 85 7.44 3.89 18.43
CA ILE A 85 8.07 4.52 17.27
C ILE A 85 7.79 6.02 17.21
N LEU A 86 6.52 6.44 17.35
CA LEU A 86 6.18 7.87 17.30
C LEU A 86 6.92 8.70 18.36
N PRO A 87 7.10 8.24 19.60
CA PRO A 87 7.92 8.96 20.59
C PRO A 87 9.40 9.11 20.18
N LEU A 88 9.97 8.16 19.43
CA LEU A 88 11.37 8.22 18.96
C LEU A 88 11.58 9.29 17.89
N LEU A 89 10.56 9.61 17.11
CA LEU A 89 10.68 10.57 16.02
C LEU A 89 10.89 12.03 16.52
N LYS A 90 10.71 12.30 17.82
CA LYS A 90 10.78 13.64 18.42
C LYS A 90 10.11 14.64 17.48
N PRO A 91 8.81 14.62 17.32
CA PRO A 91 8.18 15.25 16.19
C PRO A 91 8.55 16.72 16.14
N ALA A 92 9.10 17.16 15.04
CA ALA A 92 8.83 18.50 14.58
C ALA A 92 7.31 18.68 14.71
N LYS A 93 6.84 19.91 14.92
CA LYS A 93 5.39 20.18 15.14
C LYS A 93 4.48 19.54 14.09
N THR A 94 5.03 19.05 12.98
CA THR A 94 4.34 18.44 11.83
C THR A 94 5.01 17.16 11.41
N LEU A 95 4.22 16.13 11.02
CA LEU A 95 4.70 14.87 10.46
C LEU A 95 4.25 14.70 9.01
N LYS A 96 5.16 14.29 8.14
CA LYS A 96 4.85 13.88 6.77
C LYS A 96 4.96 12.35 6.67
N VAL A 97 3.85 11.70 6.35
CA VAL A 97 3.73 10.25 6.34
C VAL A 97 3.32 9.77 4.95
N TRP A 98 3.86 8.64 4.50
CA TRP A 98 3.47 7.98 3.28
C TRP A 98 2.92 6.59 3.56
N SER A 99 1.67 6.32 3.15
CA SER A 99 1.09 4.99 3.06
C SER A 99 1.22 4.52 1.61
N ALA A 100 2.17 3.63 1.36
CA ALA A 100 2.56 3.13 0.05
C ALA A 100 1.84 1.82 -0.26
N ALA A 101 1.08 1.75 -1.36
CA ALA A 101 0.13 0.69 -1.71
C ALA A 101 -1.02 0.61 -0.70
N CYS A 102 -1.77 1.71 -0.58
CA CYS A 102 -2.80 1.91 0.46
C CYS A 102 -4.12 1.17 0.21
N SER A 103 -4.27 0.53 -0.97
CA SER A 103 -5.50 -0.17 -1.36
C SER A 103 -6.75 0.70 -1.17
N THR A 104 -7.78 0.18 -0.52
CA THR A 104 -9.07 0.85 -0.27
C THR A 104 -9.05 1.85 0.90
N GLY A 105 -7.88 2.16 1.45
CA GLY A 105 -7.67 3.31 2.35
C GLY A 105 -7.72 3.00 3.84
N GLU A 106 -7.94 1.78 4.27
CA GLU A 106 -8.01 1.41 5.69
C GLU A 106 -6.69 1.72 6.44
N GLU A 107 -5.54 1.53 5.78
CA GLU A 107 -4.23 1.82 6.37
C GLU A 107 -3.99 3.32 6.59
N PRO A 108 -4.14 4.23 5.60
CA PRO A 108 -3.94 5.66 5.84
C PRO A 108 -4.97 6.24 6.80
N TYR A 109 -6.20 5.72 6.86
CA TYR A 109 -7.16 6.16 7.87
C TYR A 109 -6.78 5.66 9.27
N THR A 110 -6.24 4.44 9.41
CA THR A 110 -5.68 3.94 10.68
C THR A 110 -4.54 4.85 11.15
N LEU A 111 -3.63 5.24 10.25
CA LEU A 111 -2.57 6.21 10.54
C LEU A 111 -3.15 7.56 11.01
N SER A 112 -4.15 8.07 10.30
CA SER A 112 -4.78 9.35 10.64
C SER A 112 -5.43 9.32 12.03
N MET A 113 -6.12 8.23 12.39
CA MET A 113 -6.70 8.04 13.73
C MET A 113 -5.62 8.03 14.83
N ILE A 114 -4.51 7.33 14.59
CA ILE A 114 -3.39 7.26 15.55
C ILE A 114 -2.74 8.64 15.71
N LEU A 115 -2.43 9.31 14.60
CA LEU A 115 -1.73 10.59 14.60
C LEU A 115 -2.57 11.72 15.21
N SER A 116 -3.88 11.73 14.97
CA SER A 116 -4.77 12.76 15.55
C SER A 116 -4.82 12.76 17.08
N ARG A 117 -4.41 11.67 17.71
CA ARG A 117 -4.38 11.52 19.20
C ARG A 117 -3.00 11.79 19.80
N GLN A 118 -1.97 12.05 18.99
CA GLN A 118 -0.62 12.24 19.51
C GLN A 118 -0.48 13.59 20.21
N LYS A 119 -0.14 13.55 21.51
CA LYS A 119 0.12 14.75 22.29
C LYS A 119 1.34 15.50 21.75
N GLY A 120 1.20 16.81 21.55
CA GLY A 120 2.28 17.66 21.07
C GLY A 120 2.46 17.68 19.54
N LEU A 121 1.74 16.85 18.80
CA LEU A 121 1.65 16.95 17.35
C LEU A 121 0.59 17.99 16.99
N SER A 122 0.99 19.06 16.30
CA SER A 122 0.08 20.14 15.91
C SER A 122 -0.54 19.90 14.55
N ASP A 123 0.16 19.17 13.68
CA ASP A 123 -0.31 18.87 12.32
C ASP A 123 0.36 17.62 11.75
N TYR A 124 -0.29 16.98 10.78
CA TYR A 124 0.26 15.86 10.01
C TYR A 124 -0.33 15.84 8.62
N GLN A 125 0.44 15.34 7.67
CA GLN A 125 0.01 15.09 6.30
C GLN A 125 0.30 13.64 5.94
N ILE A 126 -0.70 12.95 5.41
CA ILE A 126 -0.55 11.60 4.89
C ILE A 126 -0.68 11.63 3.37
N ILE A 127 0.32 11.11 2.67
CA ILE A 127 0.25 10.81 1.26
C ILE A 127 -0.07 9.32 1.15
N ALA A 128 -1.20 8.99 0.55
CA ALA A 128 -1.66 7.63 0.38
C ALA A 128 -1.67 7.28 -1.11
N THR A 129 -0.93 6.25 -1.49
CA THR A 129 -0.74 5.93 -2.90
C THR A 129 -1.06 4.49 -3.22
N ASP A 130 -1.62 4.27 -4.39
CA ASP A 130 -1.81 2.94 -4.97
C ASP A 130 -1.66 3.01 -6.50
N ILE A 131 -1.45 1.89 -7.15
CA ILE A 131 -1.38 1.80 -8.61
C ILE A 131 -2.78 1.71 -9.24
N ASP A 132 -3.77 1.29 -8.47
CA ASP A 132 -5.14 1.00 -8.90
C ASP A 132 -6.07 2.19 -8.62
N ASP A 133 -6.57 2.83 -9.69
CA ASP A 133 -7.46 3.98 -9.58
C ASP A 133 -8.81 3.64 -8.93
N LYS A 134 -9.30 2.40 -9.07
CA LYS A 134 -10.59 2.00 -8.48
C LYS A 134 -10.50 1.89 -6.96
N VAL A 135 -9.40 1.33 -6.44
CA VAL A 135 -9.24 1.26 -4.98
C VAL A 135 -9.02 2.65 -4.39
N LEU A 136 -8.31 3.53 -5.11
CA LEU A 136 -8.17 4.93 -4.72
C LEU A 136 -9.50 5.69 -4.70
N ALA A 137 -10.39 5.41 -5.66
CA ALA A 137 -11.74 5.98 -5.66
C ALA A 137 -12.52 5.55 -4.41
N LYS A 138 -12.52 4.25 -4.08
CA LYS A 138 -13.12 3.72 -2.84
C LYS A 138 -12.48 4.31 -1.57
N ALA A 139 -11.15 4.44 -1.56
CA ALA A 139 -10.45 5.05 -0.45
C ALA A 139 -10.90 6.51 -0.23
N LYS A 140 -11.08 7.27 -1.32
CA LYS A 140 -11.61 8.66 -1.26
C LYS A 140 -13.06 8.73 -0.79
N GLU A 141 -13.91 7.76 -1.12
CA GLU A 141 -15.27 7.68 -0.60
C GLU A 141 -15.27 7.53 0.92
N GLY A 142 -14.35 6.72 1.46
CA GLY A 142 -14.18 6.50 2.89
C GLY A 142 -15.38 5.82 3.56
N VAL A 143 -16.06 4.93 2.81
CA VAL A 143 -17.25 4.19 3.29
C VAL A 143 -16.95 2.69 3.30
N TYR A 144 -17.14 2.05 4.45
CA TYR A 144 -16.74 0.67 4.69
C TYR A 144 -17.87 -0.17 5.25
N GLN A 145 -17.74 -1.48 5.12
CA GLN A 145 -18.61 -2.46 5.80
C GLN A 145 -18.02 -2.83 7.16
N GLU A 146 -18.85 -3.30 8.06
CA GLU A 146 -18.45 -3.68 9.43
C GLU A 146 -17.28 -4.67 9.47
N ARG A 147 -17.21 -5.60 8.50
CA ARG A 147 -16.10 -6.56 8.40
C ARG A 147 -14.71 -5.93 8.28
N SER A 148 -14.62 -4.73 7.70
CA SER A 148 -13.33 -4.00 7.61
C SER A 148 -12.91 -3.38 8.94
N LEU A 149 -13.85 -3.25 9.91
CA LEU A 149 -13.63 -2.58 11.18
C LEU A 149 -13.47 -3.55 12.37
N GLN A 150 -13.23 -4.83 12.13
CA GLN A 150 -13.18 -5.85 13.19
C GLN A 150 -12.08 -5.57 14.22
N GLU A 151 -10.91 -5.13 13.78
CA GLU A 151 -9.76 -4.80 14.63
C GLU A 151 -9.81 -3.34 15.18
N VAL A 152 -10.83 -2.54 14.81
CA VAL A 152 -10.95 -1.16 15.29
C VAL A 152 -11.48 -1.14 16.71
N PRO A 153 -10.78 -0.54 17.69
CA PRO A 153 -11.28 -0.37 19.04
C PRO A 153 -12.65 0.35 19.05
N LYS A 154 -13.54 -0.06 19.95
CA LYS A 154 -14.90 0.49 20.03
C LYS A 154 -14.91 2.01 20.16
N GLU A 155 -14.06 2.55 21.03
CA GLU A 155 -13.89 4.00 21.22
C GLU A 155 -13.52 4.72 19.91
N MET A 156 -12.64 4.11 19.09
CA MET A 156 -12.21 4.66 17.81
C MET A 156 -13.32 4.62 16.76
N LYS A 157 -14.16 3.55 16.78
CA LYS A 157 -15.34 3.49 15.90
C LYS A 157 -16.31 4.63 16.21
N GLU A 158 -16.65 4.85 17.47
CA GLU A 158 -17.57 5.91 17.90
C GLU A 158 -17.01 7.31 17.60
N LEU A 159 -15.70 7.50 17.79
CA LEU A 159 -15.05 8.79 17.59
C LEU A 159 -14.93 9.16 16.12
N TYR A 160 -14.49 8.24 15.25
CA TYR A 160 -14.05 8.55 13.89
C TYR A 160 -14.95 8.06 12.77
N PHE A 161 -16.03 7.35 13.08
CA PHE A 161 -16.98 6.89 12.07
C PHE A 161 -18.39 7.38 12.36
N THR A 162 -19.13 7.59 11.27
CA THR A 162 -20.59 7.74 11.30
C THR A 162 -21.19 6.45 10.75
N GLN A 163 -22.07 5.82 11.50
CA GLN A 163 -22.74 4.60 11.08
C GLN A 163 -24.08 4.92 10.42
N ASP A 164 -24.32 4.31 9.25
CA ASP A 164 -25.61 4.31 8.56
C ASP A 164 -25.95 2.88 8.13
N GLY A 165 -26.85 2.25 8.87
CA GLY A 165 -27.17 0.83 8.72
C GLY A 165 -25.94 -0.06 8.91
N SER A 166 -25.55 -0.80 7.87
CA SER A 166 -24.36 -1.66 7.85
C SER A 166 -23.10 -0.96 7.34
N ARG A 167 -23.17 0.34 7.03
CA ARG A 167 -22.06 1.13 6.46
C ARG A 167 -21.48 2.05 7.53
N PHE A 168 -20.17 2.25 7.44
CA PHE A 168 -19.39 3.12 8.32
C PHE A 168 -18.64 4.12 7.46
N ALA A 169 -19.00 5.39 7.57
CA ALA A 169 -18.32 6.48 6.88
C ALA A 169 -17.27 7.11 7.79
N VAL A 170 -16.06 7.26 7.29
CA VAL A 170 -14.97 7.96 8.00
C VAL A 170 -15.28 9.44 8.08
N LYS A 171 -15.17 10.04 9.27
CA LYS A 171 -15.44 11.48 9.50
C LYS A 171 -14.37 12.38 8.85
N ASP A 172 -14.77 13.58 8.47
CA ASP A 172 -13.92 14.54 7.76
C ASP A 172 -12.68 14.98 8.55
N GLU A 173 -12.75 14.98 9.88
CA GLU A 173 -11.64 15.39 10.73
C GLU A 173 -10.35 14.56 10.50
N ILE A 174 -10.47 13.27 10.15
CA ILE A 174 -9.32 12.43 9.82
C ILE A 174 -9.10 12.28 8.30
N ARG A 175 -10.11 12.56 7.46
CA ARG A 175 -9.98 12.52 6.00
C ARG A 175 -9.17 13.68 5.43
N LYS A 176 -9.36 14.88 5.97
CA LYS A 176 -8.79 16.15 5.45
C LYS A 176 -7.25 16.14 5.37
N ASN A 177 -6.58 15.34 6.20
CA ASN A 177 -5.13 15.28 6.26
C ASN A 177 -4.54 14.22 5.31
N ILE A 178 -5.38 13.52 4.51
CA ILE A 178 -4.95 12.45 3.61
C ILE A 178 -5.11 12.89 2.15
N ARG A 179 -4.02 12.82 1.39
CA ARG A 179 -4.00 13.03 -0.04
C ARG A 179 -3.84 11.69 -0.76
N PHE A 180 -4.87 11.24 -1.47
CA PHE A 180 -4.84 10.03 -2.29
C PHE A 180 -4.37 10.33 -3.71
N GLN A 181 -3.38 9.59 -4.20
CA GLN A 181 -2.84 9.75 -5.56
C GLN A 181 -2.36 8.43 -6.16
N LYS A 182 -2.44 8.32 -7.48
CA LYS A 182 -1.88 7.17 -8.21
C LYS A 182 -0.37 7.20 -8.15
N HIS A 183 0.24 6.02 -7.94
CA HIS A 183 1.70 5.90 -7.91
C HIS A 183 2.12 4.45 -8.12
N ASN A 184 3.09 4.25 -9.02
CA ASN A 184 3.72 2.96 -9.26
C ASN A 184 5.05 2.90 -8.49
N LEU A 185 5.11 2.08 -7.43
CA LEU A 185 6.32 1.89 -6.61
C LEU A 185 7.55 1.46 -7.43
N LEU A 186 7.35 0.76 -8.54
CA LEU A 186 8.44 0.23 -9.34
C LEU A 186 8.97 1.25 -10.36
N ALA A 187 8.13 2.17 -10.83
CA ALA A 187 8.45 3.06 -11.95
C ALA A 187 8.59 4.52 -11.55
N ASP A 188 7.66 5.05 -10.75
CA ASP A 188 7.56 6.48 -10.51
C ASP A 188 8.66 7.03 -9.58
N PRO A 189 8.96 8.33 -9.68
CA PRO A 189 9.84 9.01 -8.75
C PRO A 189 9.16 9.13 -7.38
N TYR A 190 9.95 9.00 -6.31
CA TYR A 190 9.46 9.11 -4.95
C TYR A 190 9.59 10.54 -4.43
N GLU A 191 8.56 11.05 -3.76
CA GLU A 191 8.66 12.28 -2.96
C GLU A 191 9.67 12.07 -1.82
N LYS A 192 10.17 13.18 -1.26
CA LYS A 192 11.20 13.17 -0.21
C LYS A 192 10.66 13.72 1.11
N ASP A 193 11.53 13.62 2.11
CA ASP A 193 11.35 14.23 3.42
C ASP A 193 10.18 13.66 4.24
N PHE A 194 9.96 12.35 4.11
CA PHE A 194 9.01 11.64 4.96
C PHE A 194 9.61 11.35 6.34
N ASP A 195 8.81 11.51 7.37
CA ASP A 195 9.11 11.08 8.73
C ASP A 195 8.82 9.59 8.91
N ILE A 196 7.75 9.11 8.25
CA ILE A 196 7.34 7.70 8.26
C ILE A 196 6.93 7.30 6.85
N ILE A 197 7.38 6.11 6.43
CA ILE A 197 6.85 5.40 5.26
C ILE A 197 6.26 4.08 5.76
N VAL A 198 5.00 3.81 5.42
CA VAL A 198 4.34 2.54 5.68
C VAL A 198 4.14 1.84 4.35
N CYS A 199 4.69 0.63 4.20
CA CYS A 199 4.56 -0.19 3.00
C CYS A 199 4.37 -1.64 3.42
N ARG A 200 3.11 -2.08 3.51
CA ARG A 200 2.75 -3.36 4.11
C ARG A 200 1.97 -4.25 3.16
N ASN A 201 2.32 -5.54 3.16
CA ASN A 201 1.61 -6.59 2.42
C ASN A 201 1.59 -6.43 0.90
N VAL A 202 2.56 -5.73 0.34
CA VAL A 202 2.74 -5.54 -1.11
C VAL A 202 4.10 -6.03 -1.61
N LEU A 203 5.17 -5.89 -0.82
CA LEU A 203 6.53 -6.29 -1.21
C LEU A 203 6.66 -7.81 -1.42
N ILE A 204 5.77 -8.59 -0.81
CA ILE A 204 5.70 -10.05 -0.98
C ILE A 204 5.47 -10.49 -2.44
N TYR A 205 4.95 -9.61 -3.28
CA TYR A 205 4.66 -9.89 -4.69
C TYR A 205 5.83 -9.61 -5.63
N PHE A 206 6.83 -8.87 -5.17
CA PHE A 206 7.97 -8.42 -5.99
C PHE A 206 9.13 -9.42 -5.94
N THR A 207 9.95 -9.41 -7.00
CA THR A 207 11.23 -10.10 -7.02
C THR A 207 12.19 -9.49 -6.00
N GLU A 208 13.22 -10.23 -5.58
CA GLU A 208 14.22 -9.71 -4.63
C GLU A 208 14.93 -8.47 -5.20
N GLU A 209 15.28 -8.49 -6.49
CA GLU A 209 15.89 -7.33 -7.17
C GLU A 209 14.98 -6.09 -7.14
N ALA A 210 13.68 -6.26 -7.36
CA ALA A 210 12.72 -5.17 -7.28
C ALA A 210 12.59 -4.63 -5.85
N LYS A 211 12.58 -5.50 -4.84
CA LYS A 211 12.55 -5.11 -3.42
C LYS A 211 13.79 -4.30 -3.03
N GLU A 212 14.99 -4.74 -3.44
CA GLU A 212 16.22 -3.99 -3.18
C GLU A 212 16.16 -2.55 -3.72
N LYS A 213 15.69 -2.37 -4.96
CA LYS A 213 15.49 -1.05 -5.56
C LYS A 213 14.50 -0.20 -4.75
N ILE A 214 13.39 -0.80 -4.31
CA ILE A 214 12.37 -0.12 -3.50
C ILE A 214 12.95 0.30 -2.13
N TYR A 215 13.73 -0.57 -1.45
CA TYR A 215 14.34 -0.23 -0.16
C TYR A 215 15.31 0.96 -0.28
N HIS A 216 16.14 1.00 -1.34
CA HIS A 216 16.99 2.16 -1.60
C HIS A 216 16.19 3.44 -1.87
N LYS A 217 15.10 3.35 -2.65
CA LYS A 217 14.20 4.48 -2.90
C LYS A 217 13.53 4.95 -1.60
N PHE A 218 13.05 4.05 -0.75
CA PHE A 218 12.47 4.42 0.55
C PHE A 218 13.49 5.10 1.47
N SER A 219 14.70 4.54 1.56
CA SER A 219 15.79 5.19 2.31
C SER A 219 16.08 6.60 1.79
N GLY A 220 16.16 6.78 0.46
CA GLY A 220 16.35 8.10 -0.16
C GLY A 220 15.18 9.09 0.04
N SER A 221 13.99 8.59 0.39
CA SER A 221 12.77 9.38 0.60
C SER A 221 12.51 9.74 2.06
N LEU A 222 13.08 8.99 2.98
CA LEU A 222 12.99 9.27 4.40
C LEU A 222 13.97 10.37 4.82
N LYS A 223 13.56 11.19 5.78
CA LYS A 223 14.46 12.05 6.55
C LYS A 223 15.45 11.21 7.36
N ASN A 224 16.55 11.81 7.80
CA ASN A 224 17.42 11.18 8.79
C ASN A 224 16.59 10.85 10.04
N LYS A 225 16.78 9.64 10.58
CA LYS A 225 15.98 9.08 11.68
C LYS A 225 14.49 8.83 11.34
N GLY A 226 14.05 9.05 10.10
CA GLY A 226 12.74 8.62 9.64
C GLY A 226 12.59 7.10 9.65
N VAL A 227 11.36 6.60 9.71
CA VAL A 227 11.08 5.17 9.92
C VAL A 227 10.31 4.56 8.76
N LEU A 228 10.76 3.39 8.30
CA LEU A 228 10.03 2.49 7.40
C LEU A 228 9.32 1.42 8.24
N PHE A 229 8.01 1.27 8.04
CA PHE A 229 7.18 0.22 8.63
C PHE A 229 6.69 -0.73 7.53
N VAL A 230 7.06 -2.01 7.63
CA VAL A 230 6.68 -3.06 6.66
C VAL A 230 5.72 -4.09 7.25
N GLY A 231 5.13 -4.92 6.40
CA GLY A 231 4.21 -5.97 6.83
C GLY A 231 4.91 -7.14 7.54
N SER A 232 4.14 -7.93 8.29
CA SER A 232 4.67 -9.00 9.15
C SER A 232 5.31 -10.19 8.41
N THR A 233 5.20 -10.24 7.11
CA THR A 233 5.87 -11.24 6.24
C THR A 233 6.94 -10.60 5.33
N GLU A 234 7.34 -9.36 5.62
CA GLU A 234 8.19 -8.52 4.77
C GLU A 234 9.45 -8.05 5.50
N GLN A 235 9.98 -8.91 6.37
CA GLN A 235 11.21 -8.60 7.10
C GLN A 235 12.35 -8.31 6.13
N ILE A 236 13.08 -7.21 6.40
CA ILE A 236 14.26 -6.81 5.63
C ILE A 236 15.47 -7.50 6.26
N PHE A 237 16.15 -8.33 5.49
CA PHE A 237 17.43 -8.95 5.88
C PHE A 237 18.57 -7.99 5.53
N ASN A 238 19.56 -7.86 6.44
CA ASN A 238 20.69 -6.94 6.31
C ASN A 238 20.23 -5.50 5.99
N PRO A 239 19.40 -4.88 6.84
CA PRO A 239 18.80 -3.57 6.57
C PRO A 239 19.87 -2.46 6.42
N GLU A 240 21.05 -2.63 7.00
CA GLU A 240 22.20 -1.73 6.88
C GLU A 240 22.67 -1.55 5.42
N LYS A 241 22.49 -2.56 4.57
CA LYS A 241 22.73 -2.49 3.12
C LYS A 241 21.97 -1.32 2.47
N TYR A 242 20.82 -0.99 3.01
CA TYR A 242 19.92 0.05 2.50
C TYR A 242 19.96 1.33 3.35
N GLY A 243 20.88 1.43 4.33
CA GLY A 243 20.98 2.57 5.23
C GLY A 243 19.92 2.57 6.34
N PHE A 244 19.46 1.39 6.74
CA PHE A 244 18.50 1.21 7.82
C PHE A 244 19.11 0.50 9.02
N GLN A 245 18.56 0.76 10.19
CA GLN A 245 18.77 0.00 11.42
C GLN A 245 17.42 -0.49 11.94
N SER A 246 17.35 -1.75 12.38
CA SER A 246 16.12 -2.27 13.00
C SER A 246 15.90 -1.61 14.36
N THR A 247 14.72 -1.03 14.58
CA THR A 247 14.30 -0.43 15.86
C THR A 247 13.33 -1.30 16.62
N ASP A 248 12.50 -2.04 15.88
CA ASP A 248 11.59 -3.07 16.39
C ASP A 248 11.29 -4.05 15.25
N THR A 249 10.61 -5.13 15.52
CA THR A 249 10.20 -6.10 14.51
C THR A 249 9.33 -5.42 13.46
N PHE A 250 9.78 -5.39 12.18
CA PHE A 250 9.17 -4.73 11.02
C PHE A 250 9.25 -3.19 10.99
N PHE A 251 10.03 -2.59 11.89
CA PHE A 251 10.33 -1.16 11.91
C PHE A 251 11.81 -0.91 11.70
N TYR A 252 12.14 -0.08 10.74
CA TYR A 252 13.49 0.20 10.32
C TYR A 252 13.72 1.71 10.27
N GLN A 253 14.66 2.20 11.09
CA GLN A 253 15.00 3.62 11.13
C GLN A 253 16.15 3.90 10.17
N LYS A 254 16.05 4.97 9.39
CA LYS A 254 17.14 5.46 8.57
C LYS A 254 18.29 5.98 9.45
N SER A 255 19.49 5.55 9.13
CA SER A 255 20.73 5.94 9.84
C SER A 255 21.04 7.42 9.74
#